data_30cbc14c75393cc3081da617d5f6349d
#
_entry.id   30cbc14c75393cc3081da617d5f6349d
#
_cell.length_a   1.000
_cell.length_b   1.000
_cell.length_c   1.000
_cell.angle_alpha   90.00
_cell.angle_beta   90.00
_cell.angle_gamma   90.00
#
_symmetry.space_group_name_H-M   'P 1'
#
loop_
_entity.id
_entity.type
_entity.pdbx_description
1 polymer ?
#
loop_
_entity_poly.entity_id
_entity_poly.type
_entity_poly.pdbx_seq_one_letter_code
_entity_poly.pdbx_strand_id
1 'polypeptide(L)'
;MTAWRRRLLPVALVCAAVAAVWWSVVEGRAEQRTNTRLNLGAAPLVGRDEVDGWVWRFGWSLVGAGLLALLVVGACRLGWWWRVRQRWVLLATSLGAMLFATLLALSDGADGLRFGAEDKTEYLANLAKAPPAGEFVRTFVDEIDRYSVHVRGHPPGFVLLLKFLDAIGLSGVWPVVALSILGTGVTAAAVLLTVRAVAGDQWMRRAAPLLIVAPYGIWMMTSADAVFVAVGALGVAAVAEGISRRREQAVWWGVAAGVLFGSLLFLTYLGATLLLVPALLLVAGLRRRDVGTSAVIAGGVAAGLAVIGAFWLAGFWWLDGVQATHEQYYLGSAQFRRWGYFAVGNIAAALVALGPVTVVGLGVLRSRRMWLLVGGALAALLASHLSHYTKGEVERIWLIFYPWIAIAGAAVIARSWRWSGAAAVGVQATCAIVLQAALLSKW
;
A
#
# COMPACT_ATOMS: atom_id res chain seq x y z
N MET A 1 -28.17 -16.90 -2.82
CA MET A 1 -27.64 -17.13 -1.44
C MET A 1 -28.71 -16.83 -0.43
N THR A 2 -29.04 -17.77 0.43
CA THR A 2 -30.03 -17.63 1.50
C THR A 2 -29.63 -16.56 2.53
N ALA A 3 -30.59 -15.90 3.18
CA ALA A 3 -30.34 -14.83 4.16
C ALA A 3 -29.40 -15.26 5.30
N TRP A 4 -29.42 -16.54 5.67
CA TRP A 4 -28.58 -17.16 6.68
C TRP A 4 -27.09 -17.17 6.27
N ARG A 5 -26.75 -17.59 5.05
CA ARG A 5 -25.38 -17.55 4.51
C ARG A 5 -24.79 -16.13 4.45
N ARG A 6 -25.65 -15.12 4.29
CA ARG A 6 -25.23 -13.71 4.26
C ARG A 6 -24.77 -13.17 5.61
N ARG A 7 -25.23 -13.74 6.71
CA ARG A 7 -24.85 -13.34 8.08
C ARG A 7 -23.61 -14.10 8.56
N LEU A 8 -23.43 -15.34 8.13
CA LEU A 8 -22.32 -16.18 8.57
C LEU A 8 -20.98 -15.86 7.87
N LEU A 9 -21.00 -15.44 6.60
CA LEU A 9 -19.77 -15.19 5.87
C LEU A 9 -18.85 -14.14 6.55
N PRO A 10 -19.34 -12.97 7.00
CA PRO A 10 -18.48 -12.03 7.73
C PRO A 10 -17.92 -12.61 9.03
N VAL A 11 -18.72 -13.36 9.77
CA VAL A 11 -18.29 -14.00 11.02
C VAL A 11 -17.21 -15.05 10.72
N ALA A 12 -17.44 -15.91 9.74
CA ALA A 12 -16.47 -16.93 9.32
C ALA A 12 -15.13 -16.29 8.88
N LEU A 13 -15.17 -15.19 8.13
CA LEU A 13 -13.97 -14.46 7.71
C LEU A 13 -13.22 -13.87 8.91
N VAL A 14 -13.92 -13.30 9.88
CA VAL A 14 -13.27 -12.77 11.10
C VAL A 14 -12.66 -13.92 11.92
N CYS A 15 -13.37 -15.02 12.12
CA CYS A 15 -12.85 -16.19 12.82
C CYS A 15 -11.60 -16.76 12.10
N ALA A 16 -11.65 -16.88 10.78
CA ALA A 16 -10.52 -17.34 9.98
C ALA A 16 -9.32 -16.39 10.08
N ALA A 17 -9.58 -15.06 10.07
CA ALA A 17 -8.53 -14.05 10.24
C ALA A 17 -7.87 -14.14 11.61
N VAL A 18 -8.66 -14.24 12.69
CA VAL A 18 -8.15 -14.41 14.06
C VAL A 18 -7.36 -15.70 14.18
N ALA A 19 -7.85 -16.81 13.64
CA ALA A 19 -7.15 -18.09 13.65
C ALA A 19 -5.83 -18.04 12.88
N ALA A 20 -5.80 -17.40 11.71
CA ALA A 20 -4.59 -17.24 10.91
C ALA A 20 -3.54 -16.38 11.62
N VAL A 21 -3.96 -15.27 12.25
CA VAL A 21 -3.07 -14.40 13.03
C VAL A 21 -2.52 -15.15 14.24
N TRP A 22 -3.37 -15.81 15.02
CA TRP A 22 -2.96 -16.59 16.18
C TRP A 22 -1.97 -17.69 15.80
N TRP A 23 -2.30 -18.49 14.78
CA TRP A 23 -1.42 -19.54 14.27
C TRP A 23 -0.06 -18.97 13.83
N SER A 24 -0.06 -17.86 13.11
CA SER A 24 1.18 -17.23 12.62
C SER A 24 2.08 -16.74 13.75
N VAL A 25 1.50 -16.23 14.85
CA VAL A 25 2.26 -15.82 16.03
C VAL A 25 2.87 -17.04 16.74
N VAL A 26 2.06 -18.07 16.97
CA VAL A 26 2.50 -19.29 17.69
C VAL A 26 3.56 -20.04 16.90
N GLU A 27 3.29 -20.31 15.62
CA GLU A 27 4.20 -21.05 14.76
C GLU A 27 5.45 -20.23 14.42
N GLY A 28 5.30 -18.92 14.19
CA GLY A 28 6.43 -18.02 13.92
C GLY A 28 7.42 -17.97 15.08
N ARG A 29 6.94 -17.96 16.32
CA ARG A 29 7.78 -18.05 17.50
C ARG A 29 8.49 -19.38 17.61
N ALA A 30 7.80 -20.48 17.31
CA ALA A 30 8.40 -21.81 17.30
C ALA A 30 9.50 -21.93 16.22
N GLU A 31 9.23 -21.50 15.00
CA GLU A 31 10.19 -21.46 13.90
C GLU A 31 11.40 -20.58 14.23
N GLN A 32 11.20 -19.38 14.79
CA GLN A 32 12.29 -18.45 15.14
C GLN A 32 13.23 -19.03 16.21
N ARG A 33 12.69 -19.76 17.18
CA ARG A 33 13.51 -20.44 18.21
C ARG A 33 14.41 -21.53 17.64
N THR A 34 13.95 -22.20 16.59
CA THR A 34 14.71 -23.29 15.96
C THR A 34 15.72 -22.77 14.92
N ASN A 35 15.46 -21.63 14.31
CA ASN A 35 16.30 -21.06 13.26
C ASN A 35 16.27 -19.51 13.26
N THR A 36 17.22 -18.90 13.93
CA THR A 36 17.37 -17.43 13.99
C THR A 36 17.68 -16.79 12.64
N ARG A 37 18.18 -17.55 11.65
CA ARG A 37 18.45 -17.05 10.28
C ARG A 37 17.18 -16.71 9.52
N LEU A 38 16.01 -17.14 10.00
CA LEU A 38 14.71 -16.77 9.42
C LEU A 38 14.42 -15.28 9.49
N ASN A 39 14.99 -14.60 10.49
CA ASN A 39 14.79 -13.16 10.73
C ASN A 39 13.29 -12.77 10.73
N LEU A 40 12.50 -13.51 11.51
CA LEU A 40 11.05 -13.32 11.60
C LEU A 40 10.63 -12.09 12.40
N GLY A 41 11.58 -11.40 13.07
CA GLY A 41 11.32 -10.12 13.74
C GLY A 41 10.76 -9.04 12.82
N ALA A 42 10.88 -9.23 11.52
CA ALA A 42 10.31 -8.36 10.51
C ALA A 42 9.05 -8.96 9.85
N ALA A 43 8.57 -10.12 10.28
CA ALA A 43 7.45 -10.78 9.61
C ALA A 43 6.91 -11.95 10.40
N PRO A 44 5.69 -12.26 10.09
CA PRO A 44 4.51 -11.48 10.37
C PRO A 44 4.18 -11.58 11.85
N LEU A 45 4.04 -10.47 12.52
CA LEU A 45 3.49 -10.38 13.88
C LEU A 45 4.34 -11.00 15.01
N VAL A 46 5.56 -11.45 14.72
CA VAL A 46 6.47 -12.01 15.73
C VAL A 46 7.20 -10.89 16.49
N GLY A 47 7.33 -9.71 15.87
CA GLY A 47 7.99 -8.54 16.44
C GLY A 47 9.52 -8.60 16.36
N ARG A 48 10.16 -7.53 16.86
CA ARG A 48 11.59 -7.30 16.68
C ARG A 48 12.47 -8.10 17.65
N ASP A 49 12.00 -8.32 18.87
CA ASP A 49 12.81 -8.96 19.91
C ASP A 49 12.56 -10.46 20.02
N GLU A 50 13.61 -11.18 20.37
CA GLU A 50 13.64 -12.63 20.48
C GLU A 50 12.64 -13.19 21.49
N VAL A 51 12.14 -12.35 22.39
CA VAL A 51 11.33 -12.82 23.50
C VAL A 51 9.84 -12.83 23.20
N ASP A 52 9.25 -11.77 22.66
CA ASP A 52 7.78 -11.72 22.51
C ASP A 52 7.20 -10.94 21.33
N GLY A 53 7.92 -10.03 20.68
CA GLY A 53 7.42 -9.23 19.54
C GLY A 53 6.30 -8.25 19.87
N TRP A 54 5.66 -8.41 21.03
CA TRP A 54 4.60 -7.59 21.52
C TRP A 54 5.13 -6.80 22.73
N VAL A 55 5.77 -5.65 22.44
CA VAL A 55 6.31 -4.74 23.44
C VAL A 55 5.45 -3.50 23.49
N TRP A 56 4.67 -3.35 24.57
CA TRP A 56 3.82 -2.19 24.75
C TRP A 56 4.67 -0.92 24.90
N ARG A 57 4.39 0.06 24.04
CA ARG A 57 5.03 1.36 23.99
C ARG A 57 3.95 2.43 24.07
N PHE A 58 4.26 3.50 24.75
CA PHE A 58 3.36 4.63 24.85
C PHE A 58 4.09 5.91 24.46
N GLY A 59 3.56 6.60 23.44
CA GLY A 59 3.95 7.95 23.08
C GLY A 59 2.76 8.89 23.17
N TRP A 60 2.98 10.12 23.59
CA TRP A 60 1.92 11.13 23.66
C TRP A 60 1.23 11.39 22.32
N SER A 61 1.90 11.13 21.21
CA SER A 61 1.32 11.20 19.87
C SER A 61 0.17 10.21 19.64
N LEU A 62 0.17 9.06 20.35
CA LEU A 62 -0.95 8.12 20.31
C LEU A 62 -2.23 8.72 20.91
N VAL A 63 -2.11 9.61 21.90
CA VAL A 63 -3.26 10.39 22.40
C VAL A 63 -3.78 11.30 21.29
N GLY A 64 -2.87 11.97 20.55
CA GLY A 64 -3.23 12.77 19.38
C GLY A 64 -3.94 11.95 18.29
N ALA A 65 -3.43 10.74 17.99
CA ALA A 65 -4.08 9.81 17.07
C ALA A 65 -5.49 9.41 17.55
N GLY A 66 -5.65 9.15 18.86
CA GLY A 66 -6.94 8.88 19.48
C GLY A 66 -7.91 10.04 19.37
N LEU A 67 -7.46 11.28 19.62
CA LEU A 67 -8.27 12.49 19.47
C LEU A 67 -8.70 12.69 18.01
N LEU A 68 -7.80 12.52 17.05
CA LEU A 68 -8.15 12.57 15.63
C LEU A 68 -9.17 11.50 15.27
N ALA A 69 -8.99 10.27 15.75
CA ALA A 69 -9.97 9.19 15.56
C ALA A 69 -11.35 9.56 16.13
N LEU A 70 -11.41 10.16 17.33
CA LEU A 70 -12.66 10.65 17.92
C LEU A 70 -13.30 11.75 17.09
N LEU A 71 -12.52 12.67 16.52
CA LEU A 71 -13.02 13.69 15.59
C LEU A 71 -13.64 13.05 14.33
N VAL A 72 -12.98 12.04 13.75
CA VAL A 72 -13.49 11.31 12.58
C VAL A 72 -14.79 10.55 12.93
N VAL A 73 -14.84 9.88 14.08
CA VAL A 73 -16.04 9.22 14.62
C VAL A 73 -17.18 10.24 14.83
N GLY A 74 -16.87 11.39 15.42
CA GLY A 74 -17.81 12.49 15.61
C GLY A 74 -18.35 13.02 14.28
N ALA A 75 -17.49 13.22 13.29
CA ALA A 75 -17.86 13.62 11.93
C ALA A 75 -18.80 12.60 11.24
N CYS A 76 -18.56 11.29 11.49
CA CYS A 76 -19.47 10.24 11.03
C CYS A 76 -20.84 10.35 11.70
N ARG A 77 -20.88 10.51 13.03
CA ARG A 77 -22.15 10.63 13.79
C ARG A 77 -22.95 11.85 13.40
N LEU A 78 -22.29 12.97 13.18
CA LEU A 78 -22.93 14.22 12.76
C LEU A 78 -23.32 14.20 11.28
N GLY A 79 -22.92 13.20 10.51
CA GLY A 79 -23.19 13.15 9.07
C GLY A 79 -22.44 14.20 8.26
N TRP A 80 -21.31 14.69 8.77
CA TRP A 80 -20.51 15.72 8.13
C TRP A 80 -20.08 15.33 6.71
N TRP A 81 -19.65 14.11 6.51
CA TRP A 81 -19.20 13.56 5.22
C TRP A 81 -20.24 13.72 4.09
N TRP A 82 -21.54 13.78 4.42
CA TRP A 82 -22.63 13.91 3.46
C TRP A 82 -23.03 15.36 3.18
N ARG A 83 -22.71 16.29 4.09
CA ARG A 83 -23.13 17.69 4.02
C ARG A 83 -22.15 18.57 3.30
N VAL A 84 -20.86 18.20 3.33
CA VAL A 84 -19.79 19.02 2.77
C VAL A 84 -19.59 18.79 1.29
N ARG A 85 -19.04 19.78 0.60
CA ARG A 85 -18.67 19.66 -0.81
C ARG A 85 -17.55 18.63 -0.95
N GLN A 86 -17.53 17.90 -2.07
CA GLN A 86 -16.56 16.84 -2.37
C GLN A 86 -15.09 17.27 -2.12
N ARG A 87 -14.71 18.47 -2.53
CA ARG A 87 -13.35 18.99 -2.32
C ARG A 87 -12.91 18.94 -0.84
N TRP A 88 -13.84 19.18 0.08
CA TRP A 88 -13.56 19.12 1.51
C TRP A 88 -13.47 17.68 2.03
N VAL A 89 -14.22 16.76 1.44
CA VAL A 89 -14.05 15.32 1.73
C VAL A 89 -12.66 14.86 1.32
N LEU A 90 -12.21 15.19 0.11
CA LEU A 90 -10.88 14.85 -0.38
C LEU A 90 -9.79 15.45 0.51
N LEU A 91 -9.86 16.77 0.77
CA LEU A 91 -8.86 17.46 1.58
C LEU A 91 -8.80 16.91 3.01
N ALA A 92 -9.95 16.75 3.68
CA ALA A 92 -10.01 16.22 5.03
C ALA A 92 -9.50 14.79 5.10
N THR A 93 -9.76 13.95 4.08
CA THR A 93 -9.24 12.58 4.05
C THR A 93 -7.73 12.57 3.83
N SER A 94 -7.22 13.37 2.90
CA SER A 94 -5.78 13.47 2.65
C SER A 94 -5.03 13.96 3.88
N LEU A 95 -5.43 15.11 4.42
CA LEU A 95 -4.78 15.68 5.61
C LEU A 95 -4.96 14.78 6.84
N GLY A 96 -6.15 14.19 7.01
CA GLY A 96 -6.42 13.26 8.10
C GLY A 96 -5.56 12.01 8.04
N ALA A 97 -5.39 11.41 6.85
CA ALA A 97 -4.54 10.24 6.66
C ALA A 97 -3.06 10.58 6.91
N MET A 98 -2.57 11.71 6.37
CA MET A 98 -1.22 12.21 6.65
C MET A 98 -1.01 12.39 8.16
N LEU A 99 -1.91 13.09 8.83
CA LEU A 99 -1.80 13.38 10.26
C LEU A 99 -1.88 12.10 11.10
N PHE A 100 -2.82 11.20 10.80
CA PHE A 100 -2.99 9.96 11.55
C PHE A 100 -1.75 9.08 11.47
N ALA A 101 -1.24 8.82 10.27
CA ALA A 101 -0.04 8.03 10.06
C ALA A 101 1.20 8.68 10.71
N THR A 102 1.36 10.00 10.60
CA THR A 102 2.45 10.74 11.26
C THR A 102 2.35 10.63 12.79
N LEU A 103 1.15 10.75 13.37
CA LEU A 103 0.96 10.61 14.82
C LEU A 103 1.25 9.19 15.31
N LEU A 104 0.93 8.16 14.50
CA LEU A 104 1.30 6.78 14.81
C LEU A 104 2.83 6.63 14.82
N ALA A 105 3.53 7.10 13.79
CA ALA A 105 4.99 7.02 13.72
C ALA A 105 5.69 7.78 14.85
N LEU A 106 5.18 8.96 15.21
CA LEU A 106 5.70 9.76 16.33
C LEU A 106 5.53 9.12 17.71
N SER A 107 4.91 7.91 17.82
CA SER A 107 4.87 7.18 19.09
C SER A 107 6.27 6.87 19.64
N ASP A 108 7.24 6.78 18.77
CA ASP A 108 8.66 6.57 19.08
C ASP A 108 9.47 7.89 18.97
N GLY A 109 8.79 9.03 19.09
CA GLY A 109 9.40 10.36 18.94
C GLY A 109 9.77 10.67 17.49
N ALA A 110 10.73 11.61 17.30
CA ALA A 110 11.21 11.97 15.95
C ALA A 110 11.88 10.79 15.24
N ASP A 111 12.46 9.86 15.98
CA ASP A 111 13.12 8.68 15.44
C ASP A 111 12.11 7.75 14.72
N GLY A 112 10.85 7.70 15.18
CA GLY A 112 9.80 6.95 14.50
C GLY A 112 9.50 7.42 13.07
N LEU A 113 9.83 8.68 12.74
CA LEU A 113 9.75 9.19 11.35
C LEU A 113 11.02 8.92 10.53
N ARG A 114 12.17 8.80 11.19
CA ARG A 114 13.49 8.79 10.53
C ARG A 114 14.07 7.39 10.40
N PHE A 115 13.86 6.56 11.42
CA PHE A 115 14.54 5.28 11.58
C PHE A 115 14.43 4.39 10.34
N GLY A 116 13.22 4.25 9.76
CA GLY A 116 13.02 3.44 8.58
C GLY A 116 13.83 3.94 7.38
N ALA A 117 13.92 5.27 7.16
CA ALA A 117 14.65 5.83 6.02
C ALA A 117 16.18 5.91 6.24
N GLU A 118 16.63 6.00 7.49
CA GLU A 118 18.06 6.07 7.87
C GLU A 118 18.70 4.69 8.10
N ASP A 119 17.91 3.60 8.14
CA ASP A 119 18.46 2.26 8.32
C ASP A 119 19.47 1.94 7.21
N LYS A 120 20.56 1.28 7.59
CA LYS A 120 21.65 0.87 6.67
C LYS A 120 21.19 -0.02 5.51
N THR A 121 20.03 -0.64 5.64
CA THR A 121 19.43 -1.49 4.60
C THR A 121 18.61 -0.69 3.58
N GLU A 122 18.32 0.59 3.88
CA GLU A 122 17.47 1.46 3.08
C GLU A 122 18.24 2.25 2.00
N TYR A 123 17.51 3.03 1.23
CA TYR A 123 18.00 3.68 0.02
C TYR A 123 19.03 4.77 0.30
N LEU A 124 18.85 5.59 1.36
CA LEU A 124 19.74 6.71 1.67
C LEU A 124 21.18 6.25 1.92
N ALA A 125 21.34 5.12 2.61
CA ALA A 125 22.66 4.54 2.90
C ALA A 125 23.44 4.13 1.63
N ASN A 126 22.78 4.08 0.47
CA ASN A 126 23.37 3.67 -0.79
C ASN A 126 23.70 4.84 -1.72
N LEU A 127 23.26 6.08 -1.43
CA LEU A 127 23.50 7.22 -2.31
C LEU A 127 24.98 7.50 -2.52
N ALA A 128 25.78 7.42 -1.46
CA ALA A 128 27.22 7.63 -1.53
C ALA A 128 27.97 6.52 -2.31
N LYS A 129 27.39 5.33 -2.41
CA LYS A 129 27.97 4.20 -3.14
C LYS A 129 27.57 4.18 -4.61
N ALA A 130 26.41 4.79 -4.94
CA ALA A 130 25.88 4.79 -6.28
C ALA A 130 26.61 5.81 -7.16
N PRO A 131 27.19 5.40 -8.33
CA PRO A 131 27.86 6.30 -9.25
C PRO A 131 26.90 7.36 -9.83
N PRO A 132 27.34 8.31 -10.66
CA PRO A 132 26.47 9.26 -11.34
C PRO A 132 25.27 8.59 -12.03
N ALA A 133 24.13 9.27 -12.10
CA ALA A 133 22.83 8.66 -12.47
C ALA A 133 22.87 7.81 -13.75
N GLY A 134 23.54 8.29 -14.82
CA GLY A 134 23.62 7.55 -16.09
C GLY A 134 24.47 6.27 -16.00
N GLU A 135 25.53 6.28 -15.21
CA GLU A 135 26.37 5.11 -14.94
C GLU A 135 25.64 4.15 -14.02
N PHE A 136 25.00 4.66 -12.97
CA PHE A 136 24.19 3.86 -12.04
C PHE A 136 23.14 3.02 -12.77
N VAL A 137 22.44 3.61 -13.74
CA VAL A 137 21.43 2.89 -14.54
C VAL A 137 22.06 1.77 -15.36
N ARG A 138 23.20 2.05 -16.02
CA ARG A 138 23.88 1.07 -16.89
C ARG A 138 24.50 -0.09 -16.15
N THR A 139 25.07 0.16 -14.97
CA THR A 139 25.80 -0.86 -14.20
C THR A 139 24.96 -1.50 -13.10
N PHE A 140 23.69 -1.09 -12.96
CA PHE A 140 22.82 -1.49 -11.85
C PHE A 140 22.72 -3.01 -11.68
N VAL A 141 22.50 -3.75 -12.77
CA VAL A 141 22.36 -5.20 -12.76
C VAL A 141 23.69 -5.88 -12.43
N ASP A 142 24.78 -5.45 -13.05
CA ASP A 142 26.12 -6.03 -12.90
C ASP A 142 26.69 -5.79 -11.49
N GLU A 143 26.31 -4.67 -10.87
CA GLU A 143 26.83 -4.26 -9.56
C GLU A 143 25.79 -4.37 -8.43
N ILE A 144 24.71 -5.11 -8.64
CA ILE A 144 23.56 -5.17 -7.72
C ILE A 144 23.95 -5.64 -6.31
N ASP A 145 24.93 -6.49 -6.18
CA ASP A 145 25.45 -7.04 -4.92
C ASP A 145 26.14 -5.99 -4.01
N ARG A 146 26.58 -4.86 -4.58
CA ARG A 146 27.17 -3.74 -3.84
C ARG A 146 26.17 -2.98 -2.99
N TYR A 147 24.87 -3.08 -3.32
CA TYR A 147 23.82 -2.31 -2.68
C TYR A 147 23.16 -3.06 -1.53
N SER A 148 22.48 -2.32 -0.67
CA SER A 148 21.71 -2.91 0.43
C SER A 148 20.47 -3.65 -0.06
N VAL A 149 19.85 -4.43 0.83
CA VAL A 149 18.74 -5.32 0.50
C VAL A 149 17.55 -4.60 -0.16
N HIS A 150 17.22 -3.35 0.25
CA HIS A 150 16.11 -2.64 -0.35
C HIS A 150 16.43 -2.09 -1.75
N VAL A 151 17.66 -1.66 -2.01
CA VAL A 151 18.07 -1.29 -3.37
C VAL A 151 18.13 -2.51 -4.27
N ARG A 152 18.67 -3.64 -3.80
CA ARG A 152 18.68 -4.91 -4.54
C ARG A 152 17.28 -5.48 -4.83
N GLY A 153 16.33 -5.20 -3.95
CA GLY A 153 14.94 -5.65 -4.05
C GLY A 153 14.07 -4.82 -4.99
N HIS A 154 14.58 -3.71 -5.51
CA HIS A 154 13.79 -2.74 -6.29
C HIS A 154 14.54 -2.27 -7.53
N PRO A 155 13.85 -1.78 -8.57
CA PRO A 155 14.47 -1.13 -9.72
C PRO A 155 15.17 0.18 -9.34
N PRO A 156 16.02 0.75 -10.20
CA PRO A 156 16.88 1.90 -9.88
C PRO A 156 16.15 3.23 -9.64
N GLY A 157 14.85 3.32 -9.95
CA GLY A 157 14.12 4.59 -10.03
C GLY A 157 14.07 5.39 -8.75
N PHE A 158 13.93 4.74 -7.57
CA PHE A 158 13.89 5.51 -6.32
C PHE A 158 15.26 6.09 -5.94
N VAL A 159 16.35 5.38 -6.19
CA VAL A 159 17.71 5.95 -6.03
C VAL A 159 17.91 7.12 -6.98
N LEU A 160 17.43 7.04 -8.22
CA LEU A 160 17.48 8.17 -9.18
C LEU A 160 16.68 9.37 -8.67
N LEU A 161 15.50 9.15 -8.07
CA LEU A 161 14.72 10.22 -7.45
C LEU A 161 15.49 10.87 -6.31
N LEU A 162 16.14 10.09 -5.45
CA LEU A 162 16.94 10.64 -4.36
C LEU A 162 18.16 11.41 -4.87
N LYS A 163 18.85 10.93 -5.92
CA LYS A 163 19.94 11.67 -6.59
C LYS A 163 19.45 12.98 -7.19
N PHE A 164 18.27 13.00 -7.79
CA PHE A 164 17.68 14.23 -8.30
C PHE A 164 17.38 15.23 -7.19
N LEU A 165 16.79 14.77 -6.06
CA LEU A 165 16.53 15.63 -4.91
C LEU A 165 17.82 16.20 -4.33
N ASP A 166 18.85 15.38 -4.20
CA ASP A 166 20.17 15.81 -3.73
C ASP A 166 20.79 16.88 -4.66
N ALA A 167 20.68 16.70 -5.97
CA ALA A 167 21.18 17.64 -6.97
C ALA A 167 20.49 19.02 -6.92
N ILE A 168 19.25 19.09 -6.42
CA ILE A 168 18.52 20.37 -6.22
C ILE A 168 18.60 20.88 -4.78
N GLY A 169 19.47 20.31 -3.95
CA GLY A 169 19.72 20.74 -2.57
C GLY A 169 18.75 20.16 -1.52
N LEU A 170 17.92 19.18 -1.89
CA LEU A 170 17.01 18.47 -0.98
C LEU A 170 17.62 17.12 -0.57
N SER A 171 18.68 17.17 0.22
CA SER A 171 19.43 15.98 0.68
C SER A 171 19.03 15.52 2.07
N GLY A 172 19.39 14.26 2.40
CA GLY A 172 19.19 13.66 3.72
C GLY A 172 17.80 13.05 3.93
N VAL A 173 17.44 12.81 5.19
CA VAL A 173 16.25 12.04 5.56
C VAL A 173 14.94 12.81 5.40
N TRP A 174 14.94 14.12 5.66
CA TRP A 174 13.69 14.89 5.71
C TRP A 174 12.93 14.98 4.40
N PRO A 175 13.57 15.07 3.22
CA PRO A 175 12.86 14.93 1.94
C PRO A 175 12.15 13.58 1.79
N VAL A 176 12.75 12.47 2.27
CA VAL A 176 12.13 11.14 2.23
C VAL A 176 10.92 11.09 3.16
N VAL A 177 11.05 11.63 4.38
CA VAL A 177 9.92 11.76 5.32
C VAL A 177 8.79 12.59 4.71
N ALA A 178 9.11 13.74 4.11
CA ALA A 178 8.12 14.60 3.46
C ALA A 178 7.42 13.87 2.29
N LEU A 179 8.17 13.14 1.47
CA LEU A 179 7.60 12.32 0.39
C LEU A 179 6.67 11.23 0.94
N SER A 180 7.00 10.59 2.06
CA SER A 180 6.15 9.56 2.69
C SER A 180 4.85 10.17 3.22
N ILE A 181 4.93 11.32 3.90
CA ILE A 181 3.75 12.06 4.38
C ILE A 181 2.85 12.46 3.19
N LEU A 182 3.42 13.11 2.19
CA LEU A 182 2.69 13.54 0.99
C LEU A 182 2.12 12.34 0.22
N GLY A 183 2.91 11.27 0.07
CA GLY A 183 2.48 10.03 -0.57
C GLY A 183 1.24 9.43 0.08
N THR A 184 1.16 9.46 1.42
CA THR A 184 -0.01 9.00 2.17
C THR A 184 -1.27 9.81 1.83
N GLY A 185 -1.16 11.13 1.82
CA GLY A 185 -2.28 12.02 1.48
C GLY A 185 -2.72 11.89 0.01
N VAL A 186 -1.76 11.84 -0.91
CA VAL A 186 -1.99 11.64 -2.35
C VAL A 186 -2.68 10.30 -2.59
N THR A 187 -2.24 9.24 -1.94
CA THR A 187 -2.88 7.91 -2.02
C THR A 187 -4.34 7.98 -1.62
N ALA A 188 -4.65 8.59 -0.47
CA ALA A 188 -6.03 8.71 0.02
C ALA A 188 -6.92 9.47 -0.97
N ALA A 189 -6.42 10.60 -1.51
CA ALA A 189 -7.15 11.38 -2.52
C ALA A 189 -7.38 10.59 -3.82
N ALA A 190 -6.33 9.96 -4.36
CA ALA A 190 -6.40 9.22 -5.61
C ALA A 190 -7.35 8.02 -5.52
N VAL A 191 -7.32 7.28 -4.40
CA VAL A 191 -8.27 6.18 -4.14
C VAL A 191 -9.70 6.70 -4.08
N LEU A 192 -9.97 7.82 -3.38
CA LEU A 192 -11.31 8.40 -3.32
C LEU A 192 -11.80 8.89 -4.69
N LEU A 193 -10.95 9.53 -5.48
CA LEU A 193 -11.29 9.96 -6.85
C LEU A 193 -11.63 8.73 -7.72
N THR A 194 -10.85 7.67 -7.63
CA THR A 194 -11.13 6.42 -8.33
C THR A 194 -12.45 5.80 -7.89
N VAL A 195 -12.70 5.68 -6.58
CA VAL A 195 -13.96 5.15 -6.04
C VAL A 195 -15.14 5.96 -6.54
N ARG A 196 -15.01 7.29 -6.58
CA ARG A 196 -16.04 8.17 -7.12
C ARG A 196 -16.30 7.92 -8.61
N ALA A 197 -15.24 7.86 -9.41
CA ALA A 197 -15.35 7.64 -10.85
C ALA A 197 -16.00 6.27 -11.17
N VAL A 198 -15.64 5.23 -10.42
CA VAL A 198 -16.08 3.85 -10.67
C VAL A 198 -17.45 3.55 -10.03
N ALA A 199 -17.64 3.93 -8.77
CA ALA A 199 -18.79 3.49 -7.96
C ALA A 199 -19.70 4.65 -7.50
N GLY A 200 -19.27 5.90 -7.68
CA GLY A 200 -20.06 7.10 -7.39
C GLY A 200 -19.76 7.74 -6.03
N ASP A 201 -20.28 8.96 -5.86
CA ASP A 201 -20.01 9.84 -4.72
C ASP A 201 -20.36 9.20 -3.35
N GLN A 202 -21.41 8.40 -3.29
CA GLN A 202 -21.81 7.72 -2.05
C GLN A 202 -20.73 6.76 -1.53
N TRP A 203 -20.11 5.98 -2.42
CA TRP A 203 -19.05 5.05 -2.05
C TRP A 203 -17.78 5.77 -1.64
N MET A 204 -17.43 6.86 -2.35
CA MET A 204 -16.32 7.74 -1.97
C MET A 204 -16.49 8.27 -0.55
N ARG A 205 -17.67 8.80 -0.20
CA ARG A 205 -17.95 9.36 1.15
C ARG A 205 -17.94 8.31 2.25
N ARG A 206 -18.30 7.06 1.94
CA ARG A 206 -18.23 5.93 2.88
C ARG A 206 -16.80 5.46 3.09
N ALA A 207 -15.98 5.48 2.04
CA ALA A 207 -14.57 5.07 2.13
C ALA A 207 -13.71 6.10 2.87
N ALA A 208 -14.03 7.39 2.74
CA ALA A 208 -13.22 8.50 3.25
C ALA A 208 -12.79 8.37 4.72
N PRO A 209 -13.67 8.18 5.71
CA PRO A 209 -13.27 8.09 7.11
C PRO A 209 -12.42 6.85 7.41
N LEU A 210 -12.57 5.75 6.67
CA LEU A 210 -11.79 4.52 6.86
C LEU A 210 -10.36 4.66 6.35
N LEU A 211 -10.15 5.42 5.27
CA LEU A 211 -8.81 5.68 4.75
C LEU A 211 -7.97 6.57 5.70
N ILE A 212 -8.63 7.40 6.51
CA ILE A 212 -7.93 8.21 7.53
C ILE A 212 -7.32 7.30 8.60
N VAL A 213 -8.10 6.34 9.11
CA VAL A 213 -7.74 5.53 10.28
C VAL A 213 -7.32 4.10 9.92
N ALA A 214 -6.84 3.91 8.71
CA ALA A 214 -6.45 2.59 8.22
C ALA A 214 -5.20 2.07 8.93
N PRO A 215 -5.19 0.80 9.45
CA PRO A 215 -4.03 0.26 10.14
C PRO A 215 -2.76 0.19 9.28
N TYR A 216 -2.88 -0.02 7.97
CA TYR A 216 -1.72 0.02 7.08
C TYR A 216 -0.98 1.38 7.09
N GLY A 217 -1.62 2.44 7.60
CA GLY A 217 -0.98 3.75 7.81
C GLY A 217 0.27 3.69 8.69
N ILE A 218 0.39 2.66 9.55
CA ILE A 218 1.58 2.39 10.36
C ILE A 218 2.83 2.31 9.48
N TRP A 219 2.72 1.62 8.35
CA TRP A 219 3.86 1.35 7.45
C TRP A 219 4.02 2.38 6.32
N MET A 220 3.15 3.38 6.23
CA MET A 220 3.26 4.46 5.23
C MET A 220 4.39 5.47 5.54
N MET A 221 4.78 5.61 6.81
CA MET A 221 5.77 6.62 7.24
C MET A 221 7.21 6.11 7.26
N THR A 222 7.44 4.84 7.00
CA THR A 222 8.71 4.18 7.29
C THR A 222 9.64 4.06 6.09
N SER A 223 9.16 4.32 4.87
CA SER A 223 9.96 4.00 3.67
C SER A 223 9.50 4.68 2.40
N ALA A 224 10.22 4.38 1.31
CA ALA A 224 9.88 4.75 -0.07
C ALA A 224 8.50 4.24 -0.52
N ASP A 225 7.96 3.20 0.12
CA ASP A 225 6.74 2.52 -0.32
C ASP A 225 5.54 3.46 -0.43
N ALA A 226 5.42 4.48 0.44
CA ALA A 226 4.37 5.48 0.34
C ALA A 226 4.38 6.23 -1.01
N VAL A 227 5.56 6.46 -1.59
CA VAL A 227 5.71 7.06 -2.92
C VAL A 227 5.22 6.08 -3.99
N PHE A 228 5.60 4.81 -3.89
CA PHE A 228 5.18 3.77 -4.83
C PHE A 228 3.66 3.61 -4.84
N VAL A 229 3.06 3.57 -3.66
CA VAL A 229 1.60 3.51 -3.46
C VAL A 229 0.92 4.73 -4.09
N ALA A 230 1.46 5.93 -3.87
CA ALA A 230 0.90 7.17 -4.41
C ALA A 230 0.95 7.21 -5.94
N VAL A 231 2.10 6.86 -6.53
CA VAL A 231 2.25 6.79 -8.00
C VAL A 231 1.29 5.77 -8.60
N GLY A 232 1.19 4.58 -8.00
CA GLY A 232 0.24 3.55 -8.42
C GLY A 232 -1.21 4.00 -8.30
N ALA A 233 -1.57 4.65 -7.18
CA ALA A 233 -2.91 5.16 -6.95
C ALA A 233 -3.31 6.26 -7.95
N LEU A 234 -2.40 7.19 -8.25
CA LEU A 234 -2.62 8.20 -9.29
C LEU A 234 -2.79 7.56 -10.68
N GLY A 235 -2.01 6.52 -11.00
CA GLY A 235 -2.15 5.77 -12.25
C GLY A 235 -3.54 5.14 -12.40
N VAL A 236 -4.04 4.47 -11.34
CA VAL A 236 -5.40 3.90 -11.34
C VAL A 236 -6.46 5.00 -11.44
N ALA A 237 -6.27 6.13 -10.74
CA ALA A 237 -7.19 7.27 -10.81
C ALA A 237 -7.24 7.87 -12.22
N ALA A 238 -6.10 8.00 -12.89
CA ALA A 238 -6.04 8.48 -14.26
C ALA A 238 -6.81 7.57 -15.22
N VAL A 239 -6.65 6.25 -15.12
CA VAL A 239 -7.44 5.30 -15.91
C VAL A 239 -8.94 5.45 -15.61
N ALA A 240 -9.34 5.48 -14.35
CA ALA A 240 -10.74 5.56 -13.95
C ALA A 240 -11.42 6.85 -14.42
N GLU A 241 -10.74 7.99 -14.34
CA GLU A 241 -11.25 9.27 -14.84
C GLU A 241 -11.30 9.30 -16.37
N GLY A 242 -10.28 8.75 -17.05
CA GLY A 242 -10.18 8.77 -18.51
C GLY A 242 -11.26 7.96 -19.21
N ILE A 243 -11.67 6.82 -18.67
CA ILE A 243 -12.64 5.89 -19.30
C ILE A 243 -13.97 6.60 -19.66
N SER A 244 -14.43 7.52 -18.81
CA SER A 244 -15.70 8.23 -18.97
C SER A 244 -15.58 9.55 -19.74
N ARG A 245 -14.38 9.91 -20.22
CA ARG A 245 -14.13 11.18 -20.93
C ARG A 245 -14.34 11.05 -22.44
N ARG A 246 -14.47 12.20 -23.11
CA ARG A 246 -14.42 12.25 -24.59
C ARG A 246 -13.03 11.80 -25.06
N ARG A 247 -12.96 11.23 -26.26
CA ARG A 247 -11.74 10.62 -26.81
C ARG A 247 -10.50 11.50 -26.71
N GLU A 248 -10.58 12.77 -27.02
CA GLU A 248 -9.47 13.74 -26.97
C GLU A 248 -8.91 13.92 -25.56
N GLN A 249 -9.78 14.04 -24.56
CA GLN A 249 -9.40 14.13 -23.16
C GLN A 249 -8.89 12.78 -22.63
N ALA A 250 -9.53 11.68 -23.04
CA ALA A 250 -9.21 10.33 -22.62
C ALA A 250 -7.78 9.92 -23.00
N VAL A 251 -7.26 10.37 -24.16
CA VAL A 251 -5.87 10.14 -24.58
C VAL A 251 -4.89 10.72 -23.53
N TRP A 252 -5.11 11.96 -23.08
CA TRP A 252 -4.21 12.59 -22.10
C TRP A 252 -4.26 11.92 -20.73
N TRP A 253 -5.44 11.45 -20.31
CA TRP A 253 -5.57 10.62 -19.12
C TRP A 253 -4.84 9.29 -19.29
N GLY A 254 -4.91 8.70 -20.48
CA GLY A 254 -4.13 7.52 -20.85
C GLY A 254 -2.63 7.78 -20.77
N VAL A 255 -2.15 8.88 -21.38
CA VAL A 255 -0.73 9.29 -21.33
C VAL A 255 -0.29 9.46 -19.86
N ALA A 256 -1.06 10.17 -19.05
CA ALA A 256 -0.76 10.31 -17.62
C ALA A 256 -0.68 8.96 -16.90
N ALA A 257 -1.64 8.06 -17.16
CA ALA A 257 -1.62 6.71 -16.59
C ALA A 257 -0.37 5.91 -17.06
N GLY A 258 -0.04 6.00 -18.36
CA GLY A 258 1.13 5.32 -18.93
C GLY A 258 2.45 5.80 -18.34
N VAL A 259 2.62 7.12 -18.18
CA VAL A 259 3.80 7.67 -17.49
C VAL A 259 3.86 7.20 -16.05
N LEU A 260 2.74 7.26 -15.31
CA LEU A 260 2.70 6.86 -13.90
C LEU A 260 2.98 5.36 -13.72
N PHE A 261 2.35 4.49 -14.51
CA PHE A 261 2.63 3.04 -14.43
C PHE A 261 4.00 2.68 -14.99
N GLY A 262 4.43 3.33 -16.07
CA GLY A 262 5.79 3.20 -16.58
C GLY A 262 6.82 3.55 -15.50
N SER A 263 6.66 4.70 -14.84
CA SER A 263 7.53 5.09 -13.72
C SER A 263 7.43 4.12 -12.55
N LEU A 264 6.23 3.63 -12.23
CA LEU A 264 6.02 2.67 -11.14
C LEU A 264 6.80 1.37 -11.36
N LEU A 265 6.89 0.88 -12.59
CA LEU A 265 7.70 -0.31 -12.93
C LEU A 265 9.19 -0.12 -12.61
N PHE A 266 9.68 1.13 -12.63
CA PHE A 266 11.06 1.46 -12.25
C PHE A 266 11.22 1.92 -10.80
N LEU A 267 10.13 2.02 -10.05
CA LEU A 267 10.13 2.23 -8.60
C LEU A 267 10.01 0.92 -7.82
N THR A 268 9.17 -0.01 -8.31
CA THR A 268 8.97 -1.32 -7.68
C THR A 268 8.56 -2.37 -8.70
N TYR A 269 9.18 -3.55 -8.65
CA TYR A 269 8.79 -4.69 -9.51
C TYR A 269 7.35 -5.14 -9.24
N LEU A 270 6.87 -4.94 -8.02
CA LEU A 270 5.50 -5.26 -7.62
C LEU A 270 4.45 -4.40 -8.35
N GLY A 271 4.87 -3.24 -8.87
CA GLY A 271 4.04 -2.38 -9.70
C GLY A 271 3.39 -3.10 -10.89
N ALA A 272 4.06 -4.13 -11.43
CA ALA A 272 3.52 -4.95 -12.52
C ALA A 272 2.23 -5.68 -12.12
N THR A 273 2.14 -6.21 -10.89
CA THR A 273 0.94 -6.92 -10.43
C THR A 273 -0.22 -5.95 -10.14
N LEU A 274 0.06 -4.70 -9.73
CA LEU A 274 -0.97 -3.69 -9.54
C LEU A 274 -1.75 -3.39 -10.83
N LEU A 275 -1.14 -3.59 -12.01
CA LEU A 275 -1.81 -3.41 -13.31
C LEU A 275 -3.09 -4.24 -13.46
N LEU A 276 -3.30 -5.27 -12.65
CA LEU A 276 -4.56 -6.01 -12.63
C LEU A 276 -5.76 -5.13 -12.23
N VAL A 277 -5.56 -4.10 -11.40
CA VAL A 277 -6.65 -3.17 -11.03
C VAL A 277 -7.12 -2.35 -12.23
N PRO A 278 -6.28 -1.56 -12.91
CA PRO A 278 -6.70 -0.81 -14.09
C PRO A 278 -7.11 -1.74 -15.25
N ALA A 279 -6.51 -2.93 -15.40
CA ALA A 279 -6.92 -3.88 -16.43
C ALA A 279 -8.39 -4.30 -16.28
N LEU A 280 -8.87 -4.59 -15.07
CA LEU A 280 -10.28 -4.88 -14.83
C LEU A 280 -11.20 -3.69 -15.14
N LEU A 281 -10.76 -2.46 -14.86
CA LEU A 281 -11.50 -1.24 -15.21
C LEU A 281 -11.59 -1.08 -16.73
N LEU A 282 -10.48 -1.27 -17.44
CA LEU A 282 -10.43 -1.19 -18.90
C LEU A 282 -11.29 -2.28 -19.56
N VAL A 283 -11.21 -3.53 -19.10
CA VAL A 283 -12.08 -4.61 -19.58
C VAL A 283 -13.56 -4.29 -19.35
N ALA A 284 -13.90 -3.74 -18.18
CA ALA A 284 -15.27 -3.32 -17.88
C ALA A 284 -15.71 -2.15 -18.77
N GLY A 285 -14.83 -1.19 -19.07
CA GLY A 285 -15.07 -0.07 -19.97
C GLY A 285 -15.30 -0.54 -21.42
N LEU A 286 -14.44 -1.44 -21.91
CA LEU A 286 -14.60 -2.04 -23.25
C LEU A 286 -15.95 -2.78 -23.39
N ARG A 287 -16.31 -3.59 -22.37
CA ARG A 287 -17.60 -4.32 -22.37
C ARG A 287 -18.81 -3.38 -22.35
N ARG A 288 -18.69 -2.23 -21.71
CA ARG A 288 -19.74 -1.19 -21.70
C ARG A 288 -19.70 -0.27 -22.90
N ARG A 289 -18.67 -0.41 -23.75
CA ARG A 289 -18.40 0.47 -24.90
C ARG A 289 -18.23 1.94 -24.50
N ASP A 290 -17.60 2.17 -23.35
CA ASP A 290 -17.28 3.52 -22.88
C ASP A 290 -16.31 4.20 -23.85
N VAL A 291 -16.67 5.36 -24.36
CA VAL A 291 -16.02 6.05 -25.50
C VAL A 291 -14.53 6.34 -25.28
N GLY A 292 -14.15 6.63 -24.02
CA GLY A 292 -12.78 6.97 -23.67
C GLY A 292 -11.85 5.76 -23.54
N THR A 293 -12.37 4.53 -23.41
CA THR A 293 -11.56 3.38 -23.00
C THR A 293 -10.43 3.05 -23.99
N SER A 294 -10.74 3.00 -25.28
CA SER A 294 -9.72 2.72 -26.32
C SER A 294 -8.65 3.81 -26.38
N ALA A 295 -9.04 5.06 -26.16
CA ALA A 295 -8.11 6.18 -26.15
C ALA A 295 -7.19 6.17 -24.91
N VAL A 296 -7.73 5.80 -23.73
CA VAL A 296 -6.94 5.57 -22.52
C VAL A 296 -5.92 4.46 -22.75
N ILE A 297 -6.34 3.35 -23.36
CA ILE A 297 -5.43 2.24 -23.66
C ILE A 297 -4.32 2.70 -24.61
N ALA A 298 -4.68 3.35 -25.72
CA ALA A 298 -3.70 3.79 -26.72
C ALA A 298 -2.67 4.78 -26.12
N GLY A 299 -3.15 5.83 -25.44
CA GLY A 299 -2.27 6.79 -24.78
C GLY A 299 -1.43 6.16 -23.66
N GLY A 300 -2.04 5.26 -22.88
CA GLY A 300 -1.37 4.58 -21.76
C GLY A 300 -0.26 3.64 -22.22
N VAL A 301 -0.54 2.83 -23.24
CA VAL A 301 0.46 1.91 -23.81
C VAL A 301 1.59 2.70 -24.45
N ALA A 302 1.29 3.71 -25.28
CA ALA A 302 2.33 4.51 -25.94
C ALA A 302 3.25 5.20 -24.92
N ALA A 303 2.68 5.86 -23.89
CA ALA A 303 3.48 6.54 -22.87
C ALA A 303 4.23 5.56 -21.96
N GLY A 304 3.61 4.44 -21.56
CA GLY A 304 4.27 3.41 -20.77
C GLY A 304 5.46 2.80 -21.48
N LEU A 305 5.29 2.45 -22.78
CA LEU A 305 6.38 1.95 -23.62
C LEU A 305 7.49 3.00 -23.82
N ALA A 306 7.14 4.29 -23.91
CA ALA A 306 8.14 5.35 -23.99
C ALA A 306 9.01 5.44 -22.72
N VAL A 307 8.42 5.28 -21.53
CA VAL A 307 9.19 5.23 -20.26
C VAL A 307 10.07 3.98 -20.23
N ILE A 308 9.53 2.80 -20.58
CA ILE A 308 10.31 1.55 -20.62
C ILE A 308 11.47 1.69 -21.61
N GLY A 309 11.18 2.22 -22.81
CA GLY A 309 12.19 2.48 -23.84
C GLY A 309 13.29 3.43 -23.40
N ALA A 310 12.93 4.48 -22.64
CA ALA A 310 13.92 5.43 -22.10
C ALA A 310 14.91 4.74 -21.14
N PHE A 311 14.46 3.87 -20.24
CA PHE A 311 15.33 3.09 -19.36
C PHE A 311 16.16 2.06 -20.13
N TRP A 312 15.56 1.40 -21.13
CA TRP A 312 16.29 0.47 -22.00
C TRP A 312 17.42 1.18 -22.77
N LEU A 313 17.15 2.33 -23.36
CA LEU A 313 18.15 3.15 -24.03
C LEU A 313 19.23 3.69 -23.08
N ALA A 314 18.87 3.89 -21.80
CA ALA A 314 19.83 4.25 -20.75
C ALA A 314 20.67 3.06 -20.27
N GLY A 315 20.41 1.84 -20.76
CA GLY A 315 21.19 0.63 -20.47
C GLY A 315 20.60 -0.27 -19.38
N PHE A 316 19.34 -0.04 -18.95
CA PHE A 316 18.66 -0.91 -17.97
C PHE A 316 17.47 -1.63 -18.61
N TRP A 317 17.59 -2.96 -18.76
CA TRP A 317 16.48 -3.80 -19.16
C TRP A 317 15.73 -4.33 -17.94
N TRP A 318 14.42 -4.06 -17.89
CA TRP A 318 13.59 -4.35 -16.71
C TRP A 318 13.58 -5.83 -16.31
N LEU A 319 13.57 -6.76 -17.28
CA LEU A 319 13.56 -8.21 -17.00
C LEU A 319 14.90 -8.70 -16.43
N ASP A 320 16.03 -8.13 -16.86
CA ASP A 320 17.34 -8.45 -16.29
C ASP A 320 17.39 -8.01 -14.82
N GLY A 321 16.80 -6.83 -14.51
CA GLY A 321 16.64 -6.38 -13.14
C GLY A 321 15.78 -7.29 -12.28
N VAL A 322 14.67 -7.83 -12.83
CA VAL A 322 13.82 -8.83 -12.14
C VAL A 322 14.61 -10.09 -11.84
N GLN A 323 15.37 -10.60 -12.83
CA GLN A 323 16.17 -11.80 -12.65
C GLN A 323 17.27 -11.60 -11.60
N ALA A 324 18.02 -10.52 -11.69
CA ALA A 324 19.08 -10.20 -10.73
C ALA A 324 18.51 -10.05 -9.30
N THR A 325 17.38 -9.38 -9.14
CA THR A 325 16.69 -9.28 -7.85
C THR A 325 16.25 -10.64 -7.33
N HIS A 326 15.76 -11.53 -8.19
CA HIS A 326 15.38 -12.90 -7.81
C HIS A 326 16.58 -13.67 -7.24
N GLU A 327 17.72 -13.62 -7.93
CA GLU A 327 18.95 -14.27 -7.48
C GLU A 327 19.39 -13.71 -6.12
N GLN A 328 19.44 -12.40 -5.97
CA GLN A 328 19.79 -11.73 -4.71
C GLN A 328 18.82 -12.05 -3.57
N TYR A 329 17.52 -12.19 -3.86
CA TYR A 329 16.52 -12.54 -2.86
C TYR A 329 16.79 -13.92 -2.24
N TYR A 330 17.15 -14.91 -3.05
CA TYR A 330 17.44 -16.27 -2.57
C TYR A 330 18.86 -16.45 -2.01
N LEU A 331 19.75 -15.46 -2.16
CA LEU A 331 21.01 -15.40 -1.43
C LEU A 331 20.84 -14.87 0.01
N GLY A 332 19.73 -14.16 0.28
CA GLY A 332 19.39 -13.59 1.60
C GLY A 332 18.64 -14.57 2.51
N SER A 333 17.89 -14.01 3.48
CA SER A 333 17.07 -14.77 4.46
C SER A 333 16.00 -15.63 3.80
N ALA A 334 15.58 -15.33 2.59
CA ALA A 334 14.51 -16.04 1.87
C ALA A 334 14.84 -17.51 1.58
N GLN A 335 16.13 -17.87 1.47
CA GLN A 335 16.56 -19.26 1.30
C GLN A 335 16.18 -20.16 2.49
N PHE A 336 16.11 -19.57 3.71
CA PHE A 336 15.78 -20.30 4.95
C PHE A 336 14.28 -20.27 5.24
N ARG A 337 13.50 -19.40 4.56
CA ARG A 337 12.07 -19.15 4.81
C ARG A 337 11.22 -20.17 4.06
N ARG A 338 10.62 -21.12 4.80
CA ARG A 338 9.75 -22.17 4.23
C ARG A 338 8.42 -21.62 3.79
N TRP A 339 7.99 -21.93 2.57
CA TRP A 339 6.70 -21.49 2.04
C TRP A 339 5.52 -21.92 2.91
N GLY A 340 5.54 -23.11 3.50
CA GLY A 340 4.45 -23.61 4.33
C GLY A 340 4.04 -22.66 5.45
N TYR A 341 5.01 -22.00 6.10
CA TYR A 341 4.73 -20.97 7.10
C TYR A 341 4.22 -19.67 6.45
N PHE A 342 4.91 -19.18 5.44
CA PHE A 342 4.59 -17.90 4.81
C PHE A 342 3.32 -17.93 3.98
N ALA A 343 2.84 -19.11 3.55
CA ALA A 343 1.54 -19.26 2.90
C ALA A 343 0.37 -18.74 3.76
N VAL A 344 0.46 -18.93 5.08
CA VAL A 344 -0.52 -18.42 6.04
C VAL A 344 -0.05 -17.12 6.66
N GLY A 345 1.23 -17.02 7.04
CA GLY A 345 1.80 -15.88 7.73
C GLY A 345 1.69 -14.58 6.95
N ASN A 346 1.93 -14.59 5.65
CA ASN A 346 1.76 -13.41 4.80
C ASN A 346 0.29 -12.93 4.77
N ILE A 347 -0.65 -13.87 4.68
CA ILE A 347 -2.08 -13.53 4.70
C ILE A 347 -2.47 -12.97 6.08
N ALA A 348 -1.94 -13.53 7.16
CA ALA A 348 -2.16 -13.04 8.52
C ALA A 348 -1.67 -11.58 8.68
N ALA A 349 -0.46 -11.28 8.21
CA ALA A 349 0.08 -9.92 8.24
C ALA A 349 -0.76 -8.94 7.39
N ALA A 350 -1.19 -9.37 6.20
CA ALA A 350 -2.10 -8.57 5.37
C ALA A 350 -3.44 -8.30 6.06
N LEU A 351 -4.02 -9.27 6.74
CA LEU A 351 -5.28 -9.11 7.48
C LEU A 351 -5.14 -8.11 8.64
N VAL A 352 -3.99 -8.12 9.32
CA VAL A 352 -3.67 -7.13 10.37
C VAL A 352 -3.52 -5.74 9.77
N ALA A 353 -2.77 -5.59 8.68
CA ALA A 353 -2.59 -4.30 8.00
C ALA A 353 -3.91 -3.74 7.44
N LEU A 354 -4.83 -4.60 7.01
CA LEU A 354 -6.16 -4.21 6.51
C LEU A 354 -7.15 -3.87 7.63
N GLY A 355 -7.02 -4.51 8.77
CA GLY A 355 -7.86 -4.32 9.95
C GLY A 355 -9.25 -4.96 9.87
N PRO A 356 -9.94 -5.09 11.02
CA PRO A 356 -11.15 -5.90 11.18
C PRO A 356 -12.35 -5.41 10.34
N VAL A 357 -12.49 -4.09 10.17
CA VAL A 357 -13.61 -3.52 9.40
C VAL A 357 -13.50 -3.86 7.91
N THR A 358 -12.29 -3.91 7.38
CA THR A 358 -12.05 -4.36 6.02
C THR A 358 -12.42 -5.82 5.83
N VAL A 359 -12.05 -6.70 6.77
CA VAL A 359 -12.37 -8.13 6.75
C VAL A 359 -13.89 -8.35 6.74
N VAL A 360 -14.62 -7.66 7.63
CA VAL A 360 -16.10 -7.68 7.64
C VAL A 360 -16.64 -7.13 6.32
N GLY A 361 -16.05 -6.04 5.83
CA GLY A 361 -16.40 -5.40 4.56
C GLY A 361 -16.35 -6.35 3.37
N LEU A 362 -15.29 -7.16 3.26
CA LEU A 362 -15.17 -8.20 2.23
C LEU A 362 -16.33 -9.20 2.25
N GLY A 363 -16.78 -9.60 3.45
CA GLY A 363 -17.91 -10.51 3.62
C GLY A 363 -19.27 -9.92 3.24
N VAL A 364 -19.41 -8.59 3.32
CA VAL A 364 -20.70 -7.92 3.09
C VAL A 364 -20.75 -7.09 1.81
N LEU A 365 -19.66 -6.87 1.12
CA LEU A 365 -19.59 -6.11 -0.13
C LEU A 365 -20.41 -6.78 -1.23
N ARG A 366 -21.33 -6.02 -1.86
CA ARG A 366 -22.21 -6.51 -2.94
C ARG A 366 -22.09 -5.70 -4.22
N SER A 367 -21.45 -4.53 -4.16
CA SER A 367 -21.29 -3.67 -5.34
C SER A 367 -20.34 -4.29 -6.35
N ARG A 368 -20.83 -4.64 -7.53
CA ARG A 368 -20.00 -5.13 -8.64
C ARG A 368 -18.93 -4.11 -9.05
N ARG A 369 -19.25 -2.81 -8.96
CA ARG A 369 -18.31 -1.74 -9.31
C ARG A 369 -17.17 -1.66 -8.31
N MET A 370 -17.47 -1.76 -7.01
CA MET A 370 -16.43 -1.81 -5.97
C MET A 370 -15.58 -3.06 -6.10
N TRP A 371 -16.16 -4.20 -6.52
CA TRP A 371 -15.40 -5.43 -6.76
C TRP A 371 -14.42 -5.35 -7.93
N LEU A 372 -14.57 -4.41 -8.88
CA LEU A 372 -13.52 -4.17 -9.88
C LEU A 372 -12.21 -3.67 -9.23
N LEU A 373 -12.32 -2.83 -8.20
CA LEU A 373 -11.16 -2.28 -7.48
C LEU A 373 -10.64 -3.29 -6.44
N VAL A 374 -11.52 -3.71 -5.53
CA VAL A 374 -11.17 -4.63 -4.44
C VAL A 374 -10.70 -5.98 -4.98
N GLY A 375 -11.43 -6.55 -5.95
CA GLY A 375 -11.11 -7.84 -6.55
C GLY A 375 -9.83 -7.78 -7.40
N GLY A 376 -9.60 -6.66 -8.10
CA GLY A 376 -8.35 -6.44 -8.83
C GLY A 376 -7.14 -6.39 -7.89
N ALA A 377 -7.26 -5.69 -6.76
CA ALA A 377 -6.20 -5.63 -5.77
C ALA A 377 -5.98 -6.97 -5.04
N LEU A 378 -7.06 -7.71 -4.75
CA LEU A 378 -6.93 -9.07 -4.20
C LEU A 378 -6.27 -10.03 -5.18
N ALA A 379 -6.60 -9.93 -6.48
CA ALA A 379 -5.94 -10.73 -7.53
C ALA A 379 -4.45 -10.35 -7.66
N ALA A 380 -4.12 -9.06 -7.58
CA ALA A 380 -2.74 -8.58 -7.60
C ALA A 380 -1.93 -9.06 -6.38
N LEU A 381 -2.52 -8.98 -5.19
CA LEU A 381 -1.93 -9.52 -3.96
C LEU A 381 -1.73 -11.03 -4.07
N LEU A 382 -2.73 -11.77 -4.56
CA LEU A 382 -2.62 -13.21 -4.74
C LEU A 382 -1.56 -13.59 -5.76
N ALA A 383 -1.45 -12.85 -6.88
CA ALA A 383 -0.39 -13.06 -7.86
C ALA A 383 1.00 -12.86 -7.24
N SER A 384 1.19 -11.78 -6.44
CA SER A 384 2.42 -11.57 -5.68
C SER A 384 2.67 -12.68 -4.67
N HIS A 385 1.64 -13.12 -3.95
CA HIS A 385 1.74 -14.19 -2.96
C HIS A 385 2.21 -15.51 -3.59
N LEU A 386 1.59 -15.90 -4.69
CA LEU A 386 1.88 -17.16 -5.40
C LEU A 386 3.19 -17.13 -6.20
N SER A 387 3.76 -15.96 -6.44
CA SER A 387 5.07 -15.85 -7.11
C SER A 387 6.24 -16.36 -6.27
N HIS A 388 6.07 -16.51 -4.97
CA HIS A 388 7.10 -16.86 -3.99
C HIS A 388 8.24 -15.83 -3.82
N TYR A 389 8.11 -14.64 -4.44
CA TYR A 389 9.07 -13.54 -4.28
C TYR A 389 8.86 -12.74 -2.97
N THR A 390 7.83 -13.06 -2.20
CA THR A 390 7.54 -12.39 -0.93
C THR A 390 7.30 -13.42 0.17
N LYS A 391 8.31 -13.63 1.02
CA LYS A 391 8.21 -14.47 2.22
C LYS A 391 8.50 -13.59 3.44
N GLY A 392 7.45 -12.98 4.00
CA GLY A 392 7.52 -12.01 5.08
C GLY A 392 7.55 -10.56 4.62
N GLU A 393 7.50 -9.63 5.56
CA GLU A 393 7.56 -8.17 5.35
C GLU A 393 6.40 -7.62 4.50
N VAL A 394 5.34 -8.41 4.33
CA VAL A 394 4.23 -8.08 3.44
C VAL A 394 3.33 -6.97 3.97
N GLU A 395 3.37 -6.69 5.26
CA GLU A 395 2.73 -5.52 5.87
C GLU A 395 3.22 -4.21 5.23
N ARG A 396 4.47 -4.20 4.74
CA ARG A 396 5.10 -3.12 4.01
C ARG A 396 5.08 -3.36 2.50
N ILE A 397 5.57 -4.51 2.04
CA ILE A 397 5.71 -4.82 0.60
C ILE A 397 4.37 -4.72 -0.13
N TRP A 398 3.25 -5.16 0.50
CA TRP A 398 1.92 -5.13 -0.11
C TRP A 398 1.14 -3.84 0.16
N LEU A 399 1.76 -2.79 0.68
CA LEU A 399 1.14 -1.47 0.87
C LEU A 399 0.46 -0.97 -0.41
N ILE A 400 1.03 -1.26 -1.57
CA ILE A 400 0.49 -0.86 -2.86
C ILE A 400 -0.93 -1.40 -3.14
N PHE A 401 -1.34 -2.49 -2.48
CA PHE A 401 -2.66 -3.11 -2.63
C PHE A 401 -3.64 -2.71 -1.52
N TYR A 402 -3.14 -2.42 -0.31
CA TYR A 402 -3.98 -2.25 0.87
C TYR A 402 -5.02 -1.13 0.76
N PRO A 403 -4.74 0.06 0.21
CA PRO A 403 -5.76 1.09 0.05
C PRO A 403 -6.95 0.65 -0.80
N TRP A 404 -6.70 -0.17 -1.83
CA TRP A 404 -7.73 -0.71 -2.72
C TRP A 404 -8.56 -1.81 -2.07
N ILE A 405 -8.00 -2.59 -1.16
CA ILE A 405 -8.72 -3.62 -0.43
C ILE A 405 -9.49 -2.99 0.74
N ALA A 406 -8.89 -2.03 1.43
CA ALA A 406 -9.47 -1.34 2.59
C ALA A 406 -10.81 -0.66 2.30
N ILE A 407 -11.02 -0.19 1.06
CA ILE A 407 -12.31 0.40 0.66
C ILE A 407 -13.48 -0.60 0.72
N ALA A 408 -13.23 -1.91 0.84
CA ALA A 408 -14.29 -2.89 1.12
C ALA A 408 -15.03 -2.58 2.43
N GLY A 409 -14.35 -2.03 3.43
CA GLY A 409 -14.92 -1.57 4.69
C GLY A 409 -16.06 -0.56 4.52
N ALA A 410 -16.07 0.22 3.42
CA ALA A 410 -17.18 1.11 3.09
C ALA A 410 -18.55 0.40 2.99
N ALA A 411 -18.56 -0.91 2.74
CA ALA A 411 -19.79 -1.71 2.71
C ALA A 411 -20.42 -1.88 4.11
N VAL A 412 -19.64 -1.82 5.17
CA VAL A 412 -20.12 -1.84 6.56
C VAL A 412 -20.84 -0.54 6.87
N ILE A 413 -20.25 0.58 6.50
CA ILE A 413 -20.84 1.92 6.66
C ILE A 413 -22.13 2.07 5.84
N ALA A 414 -22.21 1.43 4.67
CA ALA A 414 -23.38 1.46 3.80
C ALA A 414 -24.67 0.90 4.43
N ARG A 415 -24.57 0.02 5.44
CA ARG A 415 -25.71 -0.65 6.04
C ARG A 415 -26.40 0.12 7.16
N SER A 416 -25.65 0.96 7.88
CA SER A 416 -26.15 1.62 9.07
C SER A 416 -25.31 2.84 9.41
N TRP A 417 -25.59 3.94 8.71
CA TRP A 417 -24.72 5.11 8.67
C TRP A 417 -24.42 5.77 10.02
N ARG A 418 -25.41 6.04 10.86
CA ARG A 418 -25.17 6.92 12.01
C ARG A 418 -24.41 6.27 13.17
N TRP A 419 -24.75 5.08 13.57
CA TRP A 419 -24.19 4.41 14.75
C TRP A 419 -23.15 3.35 14.39
N SER A 420 -23.50 2.43 13.50
CA SER A 420 -22.56 1.36 13.14
C SER A 420 -21.42 1.84 12.27
N GLY A 421 -21.60 2.89 11.46
CA GLY A 421 -20.51 3.52 10.71
C GLY A 421 -19.48 4.18 11.63
N ALA A 422 -19.94 4.94 12.63
CA ALA A 422 -19.07 5.55 13.62
C ALA A 422 -18.34 4.48 14.47
N ALA A 423 -19.05 3.42 14.87
CA ALA A 423 -18.44 2.30 15.59
C ALA A 423 -17.40 1.56 14.73
N ALA A 424 -17.69 1.31 13.44
CA ALA A 424 -16.75 0.69 12.52
C ALA A 424 -15.44 1.51 12.39
N VAL A 425 -15.56 2.83 12.23
CA VAL A 425 -14.38 3.73 12.19
C VAL A 425 -13.64 3.70 13.52
N GLY A 426 -14.35 3.72 14.65
CA GLY A 426 -13.74 3.59 15.98
C GLY A 426 -12.97 2.28 16.15
N VAL A 427 -13.55 1.16 15.75
CA VAL A 427 -12.89 -0.17 15.80
C VAL A 427 -11.63 -0.19 14.93
N GLN A 428 -11.70 0.37 13.72
CA GLN A 428 -10.56 0.41 12.81
C GLN A 428 -9.43 1.27 13.36
N ALA A 429 -9.75 2.45 13.91
CA ALA A 429 -8.78 3.34 14.55
C ALA A 429 -8.14 2.71 15.79
N THR A 430 -8.95 2.09 16.65
CA THR A 430 -8.45 1.39 17.84
C THR A 430 -7.49 0.27 17.45
N CYS A 431 -7.83 -0.51 16.40
CA CYS A 431 -6.93 -1.53 15.86
C CYS A 431 -5.58 -0.94 15.45
N ALA A 432 -5.56 0.17 14.70
CA ALA A 432 -4.32 0.83 14.27
C ALA A 432 -3.49 1.32 15.47
N ILE A 433 -4.12 2.00 16.42
CA ILE A 433 -3.44 2.56 17.61
C ILE A 433 -2.90 1.44 18.49
N VAL A 434 -3.68 0.38 18.73
CA VAL A 434 -3.25 -0.77 19.54
C VAL A 434 -2.10 -1.51 18.86
N LEU A 435 -2.17 -1.70 17.55
CA LEU A 435 -1.08 -2.32 16.80
C LEU A 435 0.21 -1.50 16.91
N GLN A 436 0.14 -0.18 16.72
CA GLN A 436 1.32 0.68 16.86
C GLN A 436 1.88 0.65 18.28
N ALA A 437 1.02 0.63 19.30
CA ALA A 437 1.43 0.58 20.68
C ALA A 437 2.02 -0.77 21.10
N ALA A 438 1.52 -1.87 20.54
CA ALA A 438 1.82 -3.22 21.00
C ALA A 438 2.84 -3.97 20.14
N LEU A 439 2.89 -3.68 18.83
CA LEU A 439 3.74 -4.39 17.89
C LEU A 439 5.00 -3.57 17.58
N LEU A 440 6.15 -4.06 18.01
CA LEU A 440 7.44 -3.51 17.63
C LEU A 440 7.92 -4.22 16.36
N SER A 441 7.75 -3.57 15.22
CA SER A 441 8.30 -4.05 13.95
C SER A 441 9.69 -3.45 13.69
N LYS A 442 10.43 -4.05 12.78
CA LYS A 442 11.79 -3.60 12.41
C LYS A 442 11.76 -2.25 11.65
N TRP A 443 10.63 -1.89 11.11
CA TRP A 443 10.29 -0.67 10.37
C TRP A 443 8.91 -0.15 10.74
#